data_aaaea087ea1bd27885b9af8c3c112ef2
#
_entry.id   aaaea087ea1bd27885b9af8c3c112ef2
#
_cell.length_a   1.000
_cell.length_b   1.000
_cell.length_c   1.000
_cell.angle_alpha   90.00
_cell.angle_beta   90.00
_cell.angle_gamma   90.00
#
_symmetry.space_group_name_H-M   'P 1'
#
loop_
_entity.id
_entity.type
_entity.pdbx_description
1 polymer ?
#
loop_
_entity_poly.entity_id
_entity_poly.type
_entity_poly.pdbx_seq_one_letter_code
_entity_poly.pdbx_strand_id
1 'polypeptide(L)'
;MSLTTPYPADLLLVARKVVWYEKPEETLADLMTFLAHLMVYGSSADVSVAEHYVPAEEFRRALQNAPAGVFDREAWEKWHERFGMPVPLLPRRRFQIGRAHV
;
A
#
# COMPACT_ATOMS: atom_id res chain seq x y z
N MET A 1 -3.50 -13.49 -3.01
CA MET A 1 -4.58 -13.16 -3.95
C MET A 1 -4.02 -12.44 -5.17
N SER A 2 -4.55 -12.75 -6.33
CA SER A 2 -4.21 -12.05 -7.57
C SER A 2 -5.48 -11.51 -8.19
N LEU A 3 -5.37 -10.31 -8.78
CA LEU A 3 -6.50 -9.72 -9.48
C LEU A 3 -6.60 -10.31 -10.88
N THR A 4 -7.82 -10.50 -11.34
CA THR A 4 -8.09 -11.07 -12.65
C THR A 4 -7.96 -10.01 -13.74
N THR A 5 -7.31 -10.36 -14.85
CA THR A 5 -7.23 -9.46 -16.00
C THR A 5 -8.38 -9.76 -16.97
N PRO A 6 -8.87 -8.75 -17.72
CA PRO A 6 -8.43 -7.36 -17.66
C PRO A 6 -8.86 -6.71 -16.33
N TYR A 7 -8.06 -5.77 -15.86
CA TYR A 7 -8.37 -5.08 -14.60
C TYR A 7 -9.54 -4.12 -14.79
N PRO A 8 -10.37 -3.93 -13.74
CA PRO A 8 -11.45 -2.94 -13.81
C PRO A 8 -10.92 -1.54 -14.08
N ALA A 9 -11.66 -0.79 -14.90
CA ALA A 9 -11.21 0.56 -15.31
C ALA A 9 -11.04 1.50 -14.14
N ASP A 10 -11.97 1.47 -13.17
CA ASP A 10 -11.89 2.35 -12.01
C ASP A 10 -10.68 1.99 -11.13
N LEU A 11 -10.34 0.71 -11.03
CA LEU A 11 -9.18 0.29 -10.27
C LEU A 11 -7.88 0.72 -10.97
N LEU A 12 -7.85 0.65 -12.30
CA LEU A 12 -6.70 1.14 -13.06
C LEU A 12 -6.46 2.63 -12.82
N LEU A 13 -7.53 3.42 -12.73
CA LEU A 13 -7.40 4.86 -12.44
C LEU A 13 -6.82 5.10 -11.06
N VAL A 14 -7.24 4.32 -10.07
CA VAL A 14 -6.68 4.43 -8.71
C VAL A 14 -5.20 4.08 -8.72
N ALA A 15 -4.84 2.98 -9.39
CA ALA A 15 -3.44 2.56 -9.46
C ALA A 15 -2.56 3.64 -10.09
N ARG A 16 -3.05 4.23 -11.17
CA ARG A 16 -2.33 5.29 -11.87
C ARG A 16 -2.10 6.52 -10.98
N LYS A 17 -3.06 6.79 -10.12
CA LYS A 17 -3.01 7.94 -9.24
C LYS A 17 -2.02 7.75 -8.10
N VAL A 18 -1.99 6.56 -7.50
CA VAL A 18 -1.15 6.32 -6.32
C VAL A 18 0.27 5.88 -6.66
N VAL A 19 0.49 5.34 -7.87
CA VAL A 19 1.83 5.00 -8.37
C VAL A 19 1.95 5.58 -9.76
N TRP A 20 2.13 6.89 -9.82
CA TRP A 20 2.06 7.64 -11.08
C TRP A 20 3.23 7.38 -12.03
N TYR A 21 4.34 6.86 -11.52
CA TYR A 21 5.56 6.65 -12.30
C TYR A 21 5.62 5.27 -12.95
N GLU A 22 4.55 4.49 -12.84
CA GLU A 22 4.50 3.11 -13.32
C GLU A 22 3.21 2.89 -14.08
N LYS A 23 3.20 1.94 -15.00
CA LYS A 23 1.95 1.60 -15.70
C LYS A 23 0.97 0.97 -14.70
N PRO A 24 -0.31 1.37 -14.74
CA PRO A 24 -1.29 0.82 -13.77
C PRO A 24 -1.38 -0.70 -13.79
N GLU A 25 -1.22 -1.31 -14.96
CA GLU A 25 -1.27 -2.77 -15.07
C GLU A 25 -0.12 -3.43 -14.32
N GLU A 26 1.06 -2.81 -14.37
CA GLU A 26 2.22 -3.30 -13.63
C GLU A 26 2.03 -3.13 -12.13
N THR A 27 1.46 -2.00 -11.72
CA THR A 27 1.20 -1.73 -10.33
C THR A 27 0.23 -2.75 -9.74
N LEU A 28 -0.85 -3.05 -10.46
CA LEU A 28 -1.86 -4.00 -9.97
C LEU A 28 -1.37 -5.44 -9.99
N ALA A 29 -0.36 -5.75 -10.79
CA ALA A 29 0.23 -7.08 -10.80
C ALA A 29 1.00 -7.36 -9.50
N ASP A 30 1.43 -6.32 -8.79
CA ASP A 30 2.07 -6.43 -7.48
C ASP A 30 1.11 -5.87 -6.43
N LEU A 31 0.18 -6.69 -5.99
CA LEU A 31 -0.91 -6.26 -5.12
C LEU A 31 -0.43 -5.66 -3.81
N MET A 32 0.60 -6.24 -3.20
CA MET A 32 1.10 -5.74 -1.92
C MET A 32 1.66 -4.33 -2.05
N THR A 33 2.42 -4.08 -3.10
CA THR A 33 2.98 -2.74 -3.35
C THR A 33 1.87 -1.75 -3.68
N PHE A 34 0.88 -2.16 -4.49
CA PHE A 34 -0.25 -1.30 -4.80
C PHE A 34 -1.00 -0.90 -3.53
N LEU A 35 -1.31 -1.87 -2.66
CA LEU A 35 -2.07 -1.58 -1.44
C LEU A 35 -1.29 -0.68 -0.49
N ALA A 36 0.02 -0.87 -0.38
CA ALA A 36 0.85 -0.01 0.45
C ALA A 36 0.79 1.44 -0.04
N HIS A 37 0.94 1.65 -1.34
CA HIS A 37 0.87 2.99 -1.90
C HIS A 37 -0.53 3.58 -1.77
N LEU A 38 -1.56 2.78 -1.94
CA LEU A 38 -2.93 3.21 -1.76
C LEU A 38 -3.17 3.71 -0.34
N MET A 39 -2.67 2.99 0.64
CA MET A 39 -2.85 3.35 2.04
C MET A 39 -2.15 4.66 2.39
N VAL A 40 -1.07 4.98 1.69
CA VAL A 40 -0.33 6.22 1.96
C VAL A 40 -0.87 7.40 1.15
N TYR A 41 -1.12 7.18 -0.13
CA TYR A 41 -1.41 8.28 -1.07
C TYR A 41 -2.85 8.35 -1.55
N GLY A 42 -3.64 7.31 -1.33
CA GLY A 42 -5.02 7.28 -1.81
C GLY A 42 -5.96 8.08 -0.93
N SER A 43 -7.00 8.63 -1.54
CA SER A 43 -8.09 9.27 -0.81
C SER A 43 -9.05 8.19 -0.29
N SER A 44 -10.01 8.60 0.55
CA SER A 44 -11.03 7.65 1.01
C SER A 44 -11.85 7.11 -0.16
N ALA A 45 -12.08 7.91 -1.19
CA ALA A 45 -12.76 7.43 -2.39
C ALA A 45 -11.93 6.35 -3.11
N ASP A 46 -10.62 6.55 -3.21
CA ASP A 46 -9.74 5.57 -3.82
C ASP A 46 -9.75 4.25 -3.04
N VAL A 47 -9.72 4.33 -1.72
CA VAL A 47 -9.78 3.16 -0.86
C VAL A 47 -11.10 2.42 -1.06
N SER A 48 -12.22 3.15 -1.16
CA SER A 48 -13.52 2.55 -1.39
C SER A 48 -13.58 1.78 -2.71
N VAL A 49 -12.99 2.33 -3.75
CA VAL A 49 -12.91 1.62 -5.04
C VAL A 49 -12.13 0.32 -4.89
N ALA A 50 -10.98 0.38 -4.24
CA ALA A 50 -10.15 -0.81 -4.05
C ALA A 50 -10.87 -1.87 -3.20
N GLU A 51 -11.60 -1.44 -2.18
CA GLU A 51 -12.32 -2.36 -1.30
C GLU A 51 -13.41 -3.15 -2.01
N HIS A 52 -13.88 -2.64 -3.15
CA HIS A 52 -14.83 -3.36 -3.98
C HIS A 52 -14.24 -4.64 -4.56
N TYR A 53 -12.93 -4.67 -4.76
CA TYR A 53 -12.25 -5.77 -5.46
C TYR A 53 -11.28 -6.53 -4.55
N VAL A 54 -10.86 -5.93 -3.46
CA VAL A 54 -9.81 -6.49 -2.60
C VAL A 54 -10.32 -6.59 -1.17
N PRO A 55 -10.33 -7.78 -0.58
CA PRO A 55 -10.84 -7.95 0.79
C PRO A 55 -9.90 -7.33 1.82
N ALA A 56 -10.46 -6.99 2.98
CA ALA A 56 -9.73 -6.37 4.08
C ALA A 56 -8.50 -7.17 4.50
N GLU A 57 -8.57 -8.49 4.38
CA GLU A 57 -7.47 -9.36 4.74
C GLU A 57 -6.21 -9.05 3.95
N GLU A 58 -6.37 -8.70 2.67
CA GLU A 58 -5.22 -8.36 1.84
C GLU A 58 -4.61 -7.02 2.25
N PHE A 59 -5.43 -6.07 2.69
CA PHE A 59 -4.92 -4.82 3.25
C PHE A 59 -4.09 -5.08 4.50
N ARG A 60 -4.56 -5.95 5.39
CA ARG A 60 -3.81 -6.31 6.58
C ARG A 60 -2.50 -6.98 6.23
N ARG A 61 -2.53 -7.86 5.22
CA ARG A 61 -1.34 -8.53 4.75
C ARG A 61 -0.32 -7.53 4.19
N ALA A 62 -0.79 -6.51 3.48
CA ALA A 62 0.09 -5.47 2.97
C ALA A 62 0.78 -4.70 4.09
N LEU A 63 0.07 -4.45 5.20
CA LEU A 63 0.69 -3.83 6.36
C LEU A 63 1.75 -4.72 6.99
N GLN A 64 1.48 -6.01 7.09
CA GLN A 64 2.40 -6.97 7.70
C GLN A 64 3.65 -7.18 6.86
N ASN A 65 3.56 -6.95 5.56
CA ASN A 65 4.67 -7.13 4.63
C ASN A 65 5.08 -5.81 3.98
N ALA A 66 4.90 -4.70 4.70
CA ALA A 66 5.10 -3.36 4.16
C ALA A 66 6.53 -3.16 3.64
N PRO A 67 6.68 -2.61 2.43
CA PRO A 67 8.00 -2.30 1.92
C PRO A 67 8.61 -1.13 2.69
N ALA A 68 9.92 -1.22 2.88
CA ALA A 68 10.65 -0.18 3.62
C ALA A 68 10.58 1.14 2.87
N GLY A 69 10.29 2.22 3.59
CA GLY A 69 10.34 3.56 3.04
C GLY A 69 9.09 4.02 2.31
N VAL A 70 8.01 3.21 2.28
CA VAL A 70 6.77 3.60 1.64
C VAL A 70 5.84 4.32 2.61
N PHE A 71 5.61 3.74 3.79
CA PHE A 71 4.70 4.33 4.75
C PHE A 71 5.34 5.47 5.50
N ASP A 72 4.59 6.57 5.69
CA ASP A 72 4.94 7.58 6.68
C ASP A 72 4.29 7.17 8.00
N ARG A 73 4.68 7.88 9.09
CA ARG A 73 4.21 7.52 10.42
C ARG A 73 2.70 7.65 10.54
N GLU A 74 2.14 8.70 9.98
CA GLU A 74 0.72 8.97 10.11
C GLU A 74 -0.12 7.87 9.47
N ALA A 75 0.19 7.49 8.24
CA ALA A 75 -0.52 6.43 7.54
C ALA A 75 -0.31 5.09 8.24
N TRP A 76 0.92 4.85 8.71
CA TRP A 76 1.27 3.62 9.40
C TRP A 76 0.40 3.41 10.64
N GLU A 77 0.30 4.44 11.48
CA GLU A 77 -0.48 4.36 12.72
C GLU A 77 -1.97 4.25 12.42
N LYS A 78 -2.45 5.08 11.50
CA LYS A 78 -3.87 5.14 11.15
C LYS A 78 -4.38 3.79 10.65
N TRP A 79 -3.65 3.13 9.78
CA TRP A 79 -4.11 1.88 9.21
C TRP A 79 -4.03 0.72 10.19
N HIS A 80 -3.01 0.70 11.05
CA HIS A 80 -2.96 -0.31 12.11
C HIS A 80 -4.12 -0.14 13.08
N GLU A 81 -4.41 1.10 13.46
CA GLU A 81 -5.53 1.37 14.35
C GLU A 81 -6.86 0.99 13.72
N ARG A 82 -7.00 1.25 12.44
CA ARG A 82 -8.23 0.93 11.71
C ARG A 82 -8.54 -0.58 11.76
N PHE A 83 -7.51 -1.40 11.76
CA PHE A 83 -7.68 -2.85 11.82
C PHE A 83 -7.56 -3.41 13.24
N GLY A 84 -7.41 -2.56 14.24
CA GLY A 84 -7.29 -3.00 15.62
C GLY A 84 -6.01 -3.78 15.88
N MET A 85 -4.95 -3.44 15.15
CA MET A 85 -3.66 -4.12 15.27
C MET A 85 -2.67 -3.25 16.07
N PRO A 86 -1.78 -3.89 16.85
CA PRO A 86 -0.73 -3.11 17.51
C PRO A 86 0.16 -2.46 16.46
N VAL A 87 0.64 -1.25 16.76
CA VAL A 87 1.46 -0.48 15.83
C VAL A 87 2.93 -0.83 16.03
N PRO A 88 3.55 -1.60 15.12
CA PRO A 88 4.97 -1.91 15.26
C PRO A 88 5.84 -0.76 14.79
N LEU A 89 7.14 -0.91 14.93
CA LEU A 89 8.06 0.10 14.42
C LEU A 89 7.91 0.23 12.92
N LEU A 90 7.97 1.48 12.45
CA LEU A 90 7.88 1.79 11.03
C LEU A 90 9.07 1.20 10.29
N PRO A 91 8.84 0.44 9.19
CA PRO A 91 9.96 -0.10 8.42
C PRO A 91 10.82 1.01 7.82
N ARG A 92 12.14 0.86 7.97
CA ARG A 92 13.08 1.84 7.46
C ARG A 92 14.10 1.18 6.54
N ARG A 93 14.67 1.97 5.67
CA ARG A 93 15.71 1.48 4.77
C ARG A 93 16.98 1.24 5.57
N ARG A 94 17.58 0.07 5.38
CA ARG A 94 18.73 -0.34 6.17
C ARG A 94 19.95 0.51 5.94
N PHE A 95 20.16 0.98 4.71
CA PHE A 95 21.36 1.74 4.41
C PHE A 95 21.43 3.05 5.21
N GLN A 96 20.30 3.57 5.64
CA GLN A 96 20.28 4.76 6.48
C GLN A 96 20.93 4.51 7.82
N ILE A 97 20.75 3.30 8.34
CA ILE A 97 21.35 2.89 9.58
C ILE A 97 22.86 2.79 9.43
N GLY A 98 23.30 2.19 8.32
CA GLY A 98 24.71 1.98 8.06
C GLY A 98 25.49 3.26 8.03
N ARG A 99 24.90 4.35 7.59
CA ARG A 99 25.62 5.62 7.51
C ARG A 99 25.65 6.39 8.81
N ALA A 100 24.71 6.10 9.67
CA ALA A 100 24.54 6.90 10.87
C ALA A 100 25.73 6.85 11.79
N HIS A 101 26.49 5.81 11.73
CA HIS A 101 27.58 5.64 12.67
C HIS A 101 28.96 5.92 12.09
N VAL A 102 29.03 6.33 10.90
CA VAL A 102 30.33 6.62 10.27
C VAL A 102 30.96 7.92 10.75
#